data_8ce57d66212caf37e447ad8b760de512
#
_entry.id   8ce57d66212caf37e447ad8b760de512
#
_cell.length_a   1.000
_cell.length_b   1.000
_cell.length_c   1.000
_cell.angle_alpha   90.00
_cell.angle_beta   90.00
_cell.angle_gamma   90.00
#
_symmetry.space_group_name_H-M   'P 1'
#
loop_
_entity.id
_entity.type
_entity.pdbx_description
1 polymer ?
#
loop_
_entity_poly.entity_id
_entity_poly.type
_entity_poly.pdbx_seq_one_letter_code
_entity_poly.pdbx_strand_id
1 'polypeptide(L)'
;MNKWFIRIPLILLGLLAVLTLLAIGAFRITNPTNGSLVSSGETRRYLLYVPESYDPTVPTPLVITLHGFAQWPANQAGVSQWNDLADEYGLIVVYPAGTGFPMRWRTSGAPGSAADPMQDVTFISDLINKLSAEYNVDPARVYANGLSNGGGMSFVLSCKLSERIAAFGSVAGAYSLPWSDCNPSRPLPAIVFHGTADPIVPYQGGLAGRSGFSLPSIPDWVDELARRNGCDAAPQDLEATGDVSGVQYMNCAGEVIFYTIAEGGHSWPGGGYLPKIIVGNTSHDIDASRTMWEFFQKHPLSGEEN
;
A
#
# COMPACT_ATOMS: atom_id res chain seq x y z
N MET A 1 37.71 40.60 -23.06
CA MET A 1 36.65 39.69 -22.67
C MET A 1 36.44 39.77 -21.16
N ASN A 2 35.28 40.26 -20.74
CA ASN A 2 35.02 40.63 -19.35
C ASN A 2 34.92 39.37 -18.47
N LYS A 3 35.87 39.21 -17.53
CA LYS A 3 35.89 38.10 -16.54
C LYS A 3 34.61 37.97 -15.71
N TRP A 4 33.73 38.96 -15.73
CA TRP A 4 32.43 38.99 -15.06
C TRP A 4 31.41 38.05 -15.70
N PHE A 5 31.42 37.88 -17.04
CA PHE A 5 30.49 37.01 -17.75
C PHE A 5 30.69 35.51 -17.45
N ILE A 6 31.83 35.11 -16.95
CA ILE A 6 32.15 33.71 -16.59
C ILE A 6 31.88 33.46 -15.09
N ARG A 7 32.02 34.48 -14.24
CA ARG A 7 31.90 34.34 -12.78
C ARG A 7 30.42 34.19 -12.32
N ILE A 8 29.48 34.91 -12.95
CA ILE A 8 28.07 34.85 -12.60
C ILE A 8 27.48 33.43 -12.83
N PRO A 9 27.67 32.78 -14.00
CA PRO A 9 27.15 31.42 -14.20
C PRO A 9 27.80 30.38 -13.26
N LEU A 10 29.09 30.54 -12.90
CA LEU A 10 29.73 29.65 -11.94
C LEU A 10 29.20 29.79 -10.52
N ILE A 11 28.88 31.02 -10.07
CA ILE A 11 28.24 31.28 -8.79
C ILE A 11 26.80 30.69 -8.76
N LEU A 12 26.05 30.86 -9.84
CA LEU A 12 24.69 30.30 -9.96
C LEU A 12 24.69 28.75 -9.97
N LEU A 13 25.65 28.13 -10.66
CA LEU A 13 25.88 26.69 -10.64
C LEU A 13 26.25 26.19 -9.24
N GLY A 14 27.13 26.92 -8.54
CA GLY A 14 27.51 26.59 -7.17
C GLY A 14 26.31 26.68 -6.19
N LEU A 15 25.49 27.73 -6.30
CA LEU A 15 24.27 27.89 -5.50
C LEU A 15 23.27 26.81 -5.80
N LEU A 16 23.07 26.46 -7.07
CA LEU A 16 22.16 25.36 -7.46
C LEU A 16 22.64 24.03 -6.89
N ALA A 17 23.94 23.74 -6.96
CA ALA A 17 24.52 22.52 -6.38
C ALA A 17 24.32 22.46 -4.86
N VAL A 18 24.55 23.56 -4.15
CA VAL A 18 24.34 23.64 -2.69
C VAL A 18 22.84 23.44 -2.35
N LEU A 19 21.93 24.11 -3.05
CA LEU A 19 20.50 23.95 -2.86
C LEU A 19 20.04 22.52 -3.14
N THR A 20 20.61 21.89 -4.17
CA THR A 20 20.32 20.48 -4.49
C THR A 20 20.81 19.54 -3.39
N LEU A 21 22.02 19.77 -2.87
CA LEU A 21 22.56 18.97 -1.76
C LEU A 21 21.76 19.16 -0.46
N LEU A 22 21.33 20.39 -0.17
CA LEU A 22 20.47 20.67 0.97
C LEU A 22 19.09 20.00 0.81
N ALA A 23 18.50 20.04 -0.38
CA ALA A 23 17.24 19.38 -0.67
C ALA A 23 17.36 17.85 -0.56
N ILE A 24 18.45 17.25 -1.07
CA ILE A 24 18.73 15.82 -0.90
C ILE A 24 18.95 15.47 0.57
N GLY A 25 19.67 16.30 1.32
CA GLY A 25 19.88 16.12 2.75
C GLY A 25 18.57 16.19 3.53
N ALA A 26 17.75 17.20 3.27
CA ALA A 26 16.43 17.37 3.88
C ALA A 26 15.51 16.17 3.54
N PHE A 27 15.49 15.73 2.29
CA PHE A 27 14.74 14.57 1.86
C PHE A 27 15.16 13.29 2.59
N ARG A 28 16.46 13.06 2.78
CA ARG A 28 16.99 11.90 3.52
C ARG A 28 16.64 11.93 5.00
N ILE A 29 16.58 13.12 5.61
CA ILE A 29 16.20 13.29 7.01
C ILE A 29 14.70 13.03 7.20
N THR A 30 13.86 13.49 6.25
CA THR A 30 12.41 13.34 6.31
C THR A 30 11.90 11.98 5.80
N ASN A 31 12.75 11.23 5.08
CA ASN A 31 12.45 9.91 4.55
C ASN A 31 13.49 8.87 4.97
N PRO A 32 13.59 8.56 6.26
CA PRO A 32 14.53 7.54 6.72
C PRO A 32 14.17 6.18 6.13
N THR A 33 15.19 5.47 5.66
CA THR A 33 15.15 4.06 5.31
C THR A 33 16.31 3.39 6.02
N ASN A 34 16.08 2.20 6.60
CA ASN A 34 17.08 1.47 7.36
C ASN A 34 17.49 0.15 6.72
N GLY A 35 16.93 -0.16 5.53
CA GLY A 35 17.29 -1.35 4.79
C GLY A 35 17.29 -1.14 3.27
N SER A 36 18.02 -2.01 2.57
CA SER A 36 18.04 -2.05 1.11
C SER A 36 18.38 -3.46 0.60
N LEU A 37 18.01 -3.70 -0.65
CA LEU A 37 18.41 -4.90 -1.41
C LEU A 37 18.55 -4.54 -2.90
N VAL A 38 19.22 -5.41 -3.65
CA VAL A 38 19.23 -5.33 -5.11
C VAL A 38 18.15 -6.25 -5.64
N SER A 39 17.22 -5.70 -6.43
CA SER A 39 16.14 -6.44 -7.10
C SER A 39 16.05 -5.97 -8.55
N SER A 40 16.00 -6.90 -9.49
CA SER A 40 15.97 -6.60 -10.93
C SER A 40 17.08 -5.62 -11.39
N GLY A 41 18.26 -5.68 -10.75
CA GLY A 41 19.41 -4.79 -11.04
C GLY A 41 19.32 -3.39 -10.44
N GLU A 42 18.27 -3.05 -9.72
CA GLU A 42 18.08 -1.76 -9.04
C GLU A 42 18.28 -1.89 -7.52
N THR A 43 18.90 -0.90 -6.89
CA THR A 43 18.93 -0.81 -5.42
C THR A 43 17.58 -0.29 -4.94
N ARG A 44 16.82 -1.16 -4.28
CA ARG A 44 15.53 -0.83 -3.67
C ARG A 44 15.70 -0.64 -2.16
N ARG A 45 14.97 0.30 -1.61
CA ARG A 45 15.05 0.68 -0.20
C ARG A 45 13.76 0.38 0.53
N TYR A 46 13.83 0.26 1.86
CA TYR A 46 12.67 0.10 2.72
C TYR A 46 12.94 0.68 4.11
N LEU A 47 11.88 0.98 4.84
CA LEU A 47 11.90 1.22 6.27
C LEU A 47 11.33 -0.02 6.95
N LEU A 48 12.08 -0.63 7.85
CA LEU A 48 11.69 -1.81 8.62
C LEU A 48 11.44 -1.42 10.06
N TYR A 49 10.37 -1.90 10.62
CA TYR A 49 10.06 -1.82 12.03
C TYR A 49 9.94 -3.23 12.61
N VAL A 50 10.76 -3.50 13.62
CA VAL A 50 10.74 -4.75 14.42
C VAL A 50 10.48 -4.32 15.85
N PRO A 51 9.40 -4.79 16.51
CA PRO A 51 9.10 -4.40 17.88
C PRO A 51 10.14 -4.92 18.86
N GLU A 52 10.30 -4.25 19.99
CA GLU A 52 11.24 -4.69 21.04
C GLU A 52 10.86 -6.07 21.61
N SER A 53 9.59 -6.45 21.51
CA SER A 53 9.08 -7.75 21.95
C SER A 53 9.40 -8.90 20.98
N TYR A 54 10.05 -8.64 19.84
CA TYR A 54 10.38 -9.69 18.87
C TYR A 54 11.24 -10.81 19.48
N ASP A 55 10.76 -12.04 19.33
CA ASP A 55 11.48 -13.25 19.75
C ASP A 55 11.84 -14.08 18.49
N PRO A 56 13.13 -14.27 18.16
CA PRO A 56 13.55 -15.04 16.99
C PRO A 56 13.17 -16.53 17.04
N THR A 57 12.72 -17.03 18.17
CA THR A 57 12.25 -18.42 18.32
C THR A 57 10.77 -18.59 17.96
N VAL A 58 10.02 -17.48 17.85
CA VAL A 58 8.58 -17.49 17.57
C VAL A 58 8.32 -17.04 16.12
N PRO A 59 7.63 -17.86 15.27
CA PRO A 59 7.22 -17.44 13.95
C PRO A 59 6.34 -16.20 13.98
N THR A 60 6.78 -15.12 13.34
CA THR A 60 6.25 -13.77 13.47
C THR A 60 5.55 -13.30 12.19
N PRO A 61 4.33 -12.72 12.27
CA PRO A 61 3.65 -12.15 11.11
C PRO A 61 4.44 -10.99 10.47
N LEU A 62 4.36 -10.87 9.14
CA LEU A 62 4.93 -9.77 8.38
C LEU A 62 3.82 -8.96 7.72
N VAL A 63 3.75 -7.66 7.99
CA VAL A 63 2.86 -6.72 7.31
C VAL A 63 3.67 -5.82 6.39
N ILE A 64 3.34 -5.85 5.10
CA ILE A 64 3.92 -5.01 4.06
C ILE A 64 2.93 -3.87 3.80
N THR A 65 3.31 -2.61 4.07
CA THR A 65 2.41 -1.47 3.90
C THR A 65 2.97 -0.46 2.91
N LEU A 66 2.20 -0.17 1.87
CA LEU A 66 2.62 0.49 0.64
C LEU A 66 2.11 1.92 0.58
N HIS A 67 3.03 2.87 0.37
CA HIS A 67 2.71 4.30 0.33
C HIS A 67 1.93 4.70 -0.94
N GLY A 68 1.23 5.83 -0.88
CA GLY A 68 0.55 6.44 -2.02
C GLY A 68 1.50 7.09 -3.04
N PHE A 69 0.93 7.58 -4.16
CA PHE A 69 1.69 8.37 -5.15
C PHE A 69 2.28 9.63 -4.51
N ALA A 70 3.53 9.95 -4.85
CA ALA A 70 4.30 11.07 -4.31
C ALA A 70 4.50 11.04 -2.79
N GLN A 71 4.31 9.88 -2.17
CA GLN A 71 4.60 9.60 -0.77
C GLN A 71 5.82 8.69 -0.66
N TRP A 72 6.23 8.35 0.58
CA TRP A 72 7.42 7.54 0.86
C TRP A 72 7.24 6.70 2.14
N PRO A 73 8.14 5.76 2.44
CA PRO A 73 8.03 4.83 3.57
C PRO A 73 7.67 5.46 4.91
N ALA A 74 8.41 6.48 5.36
CA ALA A 74 8.14 7.13 6.65
C ALA A 74 6.80 7.88 6.69
N ASN A 75 6.33 8.38 5.53
CA ASN A 75 5.01 9.00 5.43
C ASN A 75 3.92 7.94 5.62
N GLN A 76 4.06 6.78 4.97
CA GLN A 76 3.13 5.66 5.15
C GLN A 76 3.11 5.16 6.60
N ALA A 77 4.29 5.06 7.25
CA ALA A 77 4.38 4.66 8.65
C ALA A 77 3.59 5.62 9.55
N GLY A 78 3.76 6.94 9.36
CA GLY A 78 3.04 7.95 10.14
C GLY A 78 1.53 8.00 9.86
N VAL A 79 1.13 7.71 8.61
CA VAL A 79 -0.30 7.73 8.22
C VAL A 79 -1.02 6.48 8.69
N SER A 80 -0.42 5.30 8.52
CA SER A 80 -1.07 4.03 8.84
C SER A 80 -0.93 3.59 10.29
N GLN A 81 0.08 4.10 11.01
CA GLN A 81 0.34 3.78 12.43
C GLN A 81 0.51 2.28 12.74
N TRP A 82 0.95 1.48 11.77
CA TRP A 82 1.16 0.05 11.96
C TRP A 82 2.22 -0.28 13.00
N ASN A 83 3.14 0.64 13.34
CA ASN A 83 4.14 0.41 14.38
C ASN A 83 3.50 0.20 15.74
N ASP A 84 2.41 0.92 16.05
CA ASP A 84 1.70 0.78 17.34
C ASP A 84 1.10 -0.62 17.47
N LEU A 85 0.55 -1.16 16.36
CA LEU A 85 0.05 -2.54 16.31
C LEU A 85 1.19 -3.56 16.34
N ALA A 86 2.35 -3.24 15.77
CA ALA A 86 3.52 -4.09 15.85
C ALA A 86 3.98 -4.27 17.30
N ASP A 87 3.98 -3.19 18.08
CA ASP A 87 4.34 -3.24 19.51
C ASP A 87 3.27 -3.99 20.34
N GLU A 88 1.99 -3.80 19.99
CA GLU A 88 0.87 -4.45 20.71
C GLU A 88 0.79 -5.96 20.45
N TYR A 89 0.99 -6.37 19.19
CA TYR A 89 0.73 -7.75 18.74
C TYR A 89 1.98 -8.56 18.39
N GLY A 90 3.17 -7.99 18.47
CA GLY A 90 4.42 -8.68 18.17
C GLY A 90 4.57 -9.06 16.71
N LEU A 91 4.30 -8.12 15.78
CA LEU A 91 4.43 -8.34 14.33
C LEU A 91 5.53 -7.47 13.73
N ILE A 92 6.11 -7.91 12.63
CA ILE A 92 7.10 -7.12 11.86
C ILE A 92 6.36 -6.31 10.80
N VAL A 93 6.72 -5.02 10.68
CA VAL A 93 6.17 -4.14 9.64
C VAL A 93 7.28 -3.68 8.71
N VAL A 94 7.04 -3.73 7.40
CA VAL A 94 7.94 -3.18 6.41
C VAL A 94 7.21 -2.19 5.51
N TYR A 95 7.86 -1.04 5.28
CA TYR A 95 7.42 0.04 4.41
C TYR A 95 8.40 0.13 3.23
N PRO A 96 8.17 -0.59 2.14
CA PRO A 96 9.04 -0.54 0.99
C PRO A 96 8.89 0.78 0.25
N ALA A 97 9.95 1.23 -0.43
CA ALA A 97 9.97 2.42 -1.26
C ALA A 97 9.65 2.07 -2.72
N GLY A 98 8.68 2.74 -3.29
CA GLY A 98 8.44 2.75 -4.72
C GLY A 98 9.61 3.35 -5.51
N THR A 99 9.42 3.64 -6.78
CA THR A 99 10.47 4.18 -7.67
C THR A 99 10.03 5.45 -8.37
N GLY A 100 10.99 6.12 -9.02
CA GLY A 100 10.77 7.33 -9.82
C GLY A 100 10.64 8.60 -9.00
N PHE A 101 10.39 9.70 -9.73
CA PHE A 101 10.07 11.00 -9.15
C PHE A 101 8.91 11.61 -9.93
N PRO A 102 7.76 11.88 -9.30
CA PRO A 102 7.38 11.51 -7.93
C PRO A 102 7.42 9.99 -7.69
N MET A 103 7.75 9.59 -6.44
CA MET A 103 7.84 8.18 -6.05
C MET A 103 6.46 7.51 -6.20
N ARG A 104 6.44 6.28 -6.75
CA ARG A 104 5.19 5.55 -7.03
C ARG A 104 5.44 4.06 -7.21
N TRP A 105 4.37 3.30 -7.22
CA TRP A 105 4.30 1.91 -7.60
C TRP A 105 3.84 1.77 -9.04
N ARG A 106 4.40 0.80 -9.77
CA ARG A 106 3.94 0.39 -11.09
C ARG A 106 2.74 -0.53 -10.91
N THR A 107 1.55 -0.05 -11.19
CA THR A 107 0.29 -0.81 -10.99
C THR A 107 -0.40 -1.18 -12.30
N SER A 108 0.15 -0.72 -13.43
CA SER A 108 -0.31 -1.09 -14.77
C SER A 108 0.79 -0.78 -15.79
N GLY A 109 0.82 -1.52 -16.89
CA GLY A 109 1.78 -1.34 -17.96
C GLY A 109 2.03 -2.64 -18.71
N ALA A 110 2.44 -2.53 -19.98
CA ALA A 110 2.77 -3.71 -20.77
C ALA A 110 3.99 -4.45 -20.19
N PRO A 111 4.03 -5.79 -20.26
CA PRO A 111 5.18 -6.58 -19.85
C PRO A 111 6.49 -6.08 -20.48
N GLY A 112 7.53 -5.93 -19.68
CA GLY A 112 8.84 -5.44 -20.12
C GLY A 112 8.96 -3.94 -20.34
N SER A 113 7.87 -3.16 -20.18
CA SER A 113 7.92 -1.69 -20.23
C SER A 113 8.45 -1.11 -18.92
N ALA A 114 8.82 0.20 -18.92
CA ALA A 114 9.21 0.92 -17.70
C ALA A 114 8.08 1.02 -16.65
N ALA A 115 6.84 0.75 -17.04
CA ALA A 115 5.66 0.73 -16.17
C ALA A 115 5.20 -0.70 -15.80
N ASP A 116 5.96 -1.73 -16.19
CA ASP A 116 5.64 -3.14 -15.91
C ASP A 116 5.54 -3.39 -14.40
N PRO A 117 4.38 -3.80 -13.89
CA PRO A 117 4.18 -4.10 -12.48
C PRO A 117 5.14 -5.18 -11.95
N MET A 118 5.60 -6.09 -12.80
CA MET A 118 6.45 -7.20 -12.39
C MET A 118 7.77 -6.77 -11.77
N GLN A 119 8.28 -5.57 -12.07
CA GLN A 119 9.48 -5.05 -11.41
C GLN A 119 9.25 -4.80 -9.91
N ASP A 120 8.08 -4.23 -9.54
CA ASP A 120 7.74 -4.00 -8.15
C ASP A 120 7.25 -5.29 -7.47
N VAL A 121 6.55 -6.17 -8.19
CA VAL A 121 6.19 -7.53 -7.71
C VAL A 121 7.44 -8.33 -7.35
N THR A 122 8.45 -8.36 -8.23
CA THR A 122 9.74 -9.02 -7.97
C THR A 122 10.44 -8.42 -6.76
N PHE A 123 10.45 -7.09 -6.64
CA PHE A 123 11.03 -6.43 -5.48
C PHE A 123 10.34 -6.85 -4.16
N ILE A 124 9.02 -6.90 -4.11
CA ILE A 124 8.32 -7.33 -2.90
C ILE A 124 8.59 -8.82 -2.62
N SER A 125 8.65 -9.66 -3.64
CA SER A 125 9.03 -11.06 -3.48
C SER A 125 10.43 -11.24 -2.91
N ASP A 126 11.42 -10.49 -3.45
CA ASP A 126 12.81 -10.49 -2.95
C ASP A 126 12.91 -9.94 -1.53
N LEU A 127 12.10 -8.92 -1.20
CA LEU A 127 12.03 -8.34 0.14
C LEU A 127 11.50 -9.36 1.16
N ILE A 128 10.44 -10.10 0.82
CA ILE A 128 9.94 -11.19 1.68
C ILE A 128 11.04 -12.24 1.89
N ASN A 129 11.77 -12.66 0.85
CA ASN A 129 12.87 -13.62 0.96
C ASN A 129 13.96 -13.11 1.89
N LYS A 130 14.38 -11.85 1.72
CA LYS A 130 15.39 -11.21 2.55
C LYS A 130 14.97 -11.18 4.02
N LEU A 131 13.76 -10.71 4.30
CA LEU A 131 13.27 -10.61 5.68
C LEU A 131 13.08 -11.98 6.32
N SER A 132 12.62 -12.99 5.58
CA SER A 132 12.52 -14.37 6.08
C SER A 132 13.87 -15.03 6.33
N ALA A 133 14.95 -14.56 5.67
CA ALA A 133 16.31 -15.03 5.96
C ALA A 133 16.93 -14.33 7.17
N GLU A 134 16.47 -13.14 7.55
CA GLU A 134 17.02 -12.33 8.65
C GLU A 134 16.19 -12.46 9.94
N TYR A 135 14.89 -12.77 9.81
CA TYR A 135 13.93 -12.88 10.90
C TYR A 135 13.12 -14.16 10.76
N ASN A 136 12.59 -14.66 11.88
CA ASN A 136 11.70 -15.82 11.90
C ASN A 136 10.29 -15.39 11.46
N VAL A 137 10.16 -15.02 10.16
CA VAL A 137 8.87 -14.66 9.56
C VAL A 137 8.02 -15.92 9.38
N ASP A 138 6.77 -15.86 9.81
CA ASP A 138 5.79 -16.91 9.53
C ASP A 138 5.32 -16.82 8.06
N PRO A 139 5.66 -17.78 7.21
CA PRO A 139 5.30 -17.74 5.80
C PRO A 139 3.77 -17.80 5.56
N ALA A 140 3.01 -18.31 6.53
CA ALA A 140 1.55 -18.34 6.46
C ALA A 140 0.91 -16.98 6.82
N ARG A 141 1.66 -16.07 7.43
CA ARG A 141 1.12 -14.79 7.93
C ARG A 141 1.88 -13.59 7.33
N VAL A 142 1.96 -13.53 6.00
CA VAL A 142 2.48 -12.39 5.24
C VAL A 142 1.31 -11.65 4.61
N TYR A 143 1.14 -10.39 4.96
CA TYR A 143 0.01 -9.57 4.55
C TYR A 143 0.48 -8.31 3.82
N ALA A 144 -0.33 -7.80 2.89
CA ALA A 144 -0.03 -6.56 2.17
C ALA A 144 -1.18 -5.57 2.30
N ASN A 145 -0.87 -4.30 2.50
CA ASN A 145 -1.86 -3.24 2.46
C ASN A 145 -1.24 -1.94 1.91
N GLY A 146 -2.09 -0.95 1.63
CA GLY A 146 -1.58 0.34 1.20
C GLY A 146 -2.64 1.40 0.96
N LEU A 147 -2.16 2.63 0.78
CA LEU A 147 -2.97 3.81 0.48
C LEU A 147 -2.91 4.14 -1.02
N SER A 148 -4.05 4.45 -1.65
CA SER A 148 -4.08 5.04 -2.99
C SER A 148 -3.37 4.16 -4.04
N ASN A 149 -2.31 4.65 -4.66
CA ASN A 149 -1.43 3.87 -5.54
C ASN A 149 -0.86 2.63 -4.82
N GLY A 150 -0.57 2.72 -3.51
CA GLY A 150 -0.17 1.58 -2.68
C GLY A 150 -1.30 0.56 -2.48
N GLY A 151 -2.55 1.03 -2.34
CA GLY A 151 -3.74 0.16 -2.33
C GLY A 151 -3.93 -0.56 -3.66
N GLY A 152 -3.73 0.14 -4.78
CA GLY A 152 -3.68 -0.48 -6.10
C GLY A 152 -2.55 -1.50 -6.24
N MET A 153 -1.38 -1.22 -5.66
CA MET A 153 -0.26 -2.19 -5.66
C MET A 153 -0.56 -3.40 -4.77
N SER A 154 -1.25 -3.24 -3.64
CA SER A 154 -1.69 -4.40 -2.82
C SER A 154 -2.58 -5.34 -3.62
N PHE A 155 -3.47 -4.79 -4.45
CA PHE A 155 -4.25 -5.58 -5.40
C PHE A 155 -3.38 -6.27 -6.46
N VAL A 156 -2.37 -5.58 -7.03
CA VAL A 156 -1.41 -6.22 -7.96
C VAL A 156 -0.71 -7.40 -7.28
N LEU A 157 -0.26 -7.24 -6.03
CA LEU A 157 0.38 -8.31 -5.26
C LEU A 157 -0.59 -9.49 -5.04
N SER A 158 -1.87 -9.24 -4.76
CA SER A 158 -2.86 -10.29 -4.62
C SER A 158 -3.04 -11.11 -5.92
N CYS A 159 -2.88 -10.47 -7.08
CA CYS A 159 -2.96 -11.14 -8.39
C CYS A 159 -1.70 -11.91 -8.78
N LYS A 160 -0.52 -11.48 -8.30
CA LYS A 160 0.78 -11.97 -8.78
C LYS A 160 1.59 -12.75 -7.74
N LEU A 161 1.28 -12.59 -6.45
CA LEU A 161 1.92 -13.27 -5.32
C LEU A 161 0.90 -13.93 -4.40
N SER A 162 -0.18 -14.45 -4.97
CA SER A 162 -1.27 -15.09 -4.22
C SER A 162 -0.83 -16.27 -3.36
N GLU A 163 0.27 -16.93 -3.70
CA GLU A 163 0.86 -18.03 -2.93
C GLU A 163 1.71 -17.55 -1.74
N ARG A 164 2.01 -16.25 -1.66
CA ARG A 164 2.89 -15.66 -0.65
C ARG A 164 2.20 -14.64 0.24
N ILE A 165 1.16 -13.98 -0.28
CA ILE A 165 0.35 -13.01 0.45
C ILE A 165 -0.90 -13.69 0.97
N ALA A 166 -1.09 -13.73 2.27
CA ALA A 166 -2.20 -14.42 2.91
C ALA A 166 -3.53 -13.69 2.70
N ALA A 167 -3.54 -12.37 2.89
CA ALA A 167 -4.66 -11.47 2.64
C ALA A 167 -4.16 -10.07 2.29
N PHE A 168 -5.01 -9.22 1.72
CA PHE A 168 -4.63 -7.85 1.44
C PHE A 168 -5.67 -6.82 1.93
N GLY A 169 -5.17 -5.62 2.24
CA GLY A 169 -5.96 -4.45 2.60
C GLY A 169 -5.74 -3.30 1.62
N SER A 170 -6.77 -2.51 1.36
CA SER A 170 -6.67 -1.35 0.47
C SER A 170 -7.45 -0.16 1.02
N VAL A 171 -6.78 0.97 1.16
CA VAL A 171 -7.39 2.23 1.57
C VAL A 171 -7.35 3.21 0.41
N ALA A 172 -8.51 3.76 0.02
CA ALA A 172 -8.65 4.70 -1.09
C ALA A 172 -7.91 4.24 -2.36
N GLY A 173 -7.99 2.94 -2.68
CA GLY A 173 -7.15 2.26 -3.66
C GLY A 173 -7.38 2.75 -5.09
N ALA A 174 -6.27 2.98 -5.83
CA ALA A 174 -6.28 3.33 -7.25
C ALA A 174 -6.08 2.06 -8.11
N TYR A 175 -7.16 1.42 -8.50
CA TYR A 175 -7.15 0.13 -9.19
C TYR A 175 -6.99 0.31 -10.69
N SER A 176 -5.76 0.27 -11.18
CA SER A 176 -5.41 0.44 -12.60
C SER A 176 -5.00 -0.85 -13.32
N LEU A 177 -4.77 -1.95 -12.61
CA LEU A 177 -4.53 -3.26 -13.21
C LEU A 177 -5.84 -3.78 -13.81
N PRO A 178 -5.88 -4.08 -15.12
CA PRO A 178 -7.05 -4.71 -15.73
C PRO A 178 -7.33 -6.09 -15.13
N TRP A 179 -8.59 -6.44 -14.99
CA TRP A 179 -8.99 -7.77 -14.51
C TRP A 179 -8.49 -8.93 -15.37
N SER A 180 -8.27 -8.70 -16.68
CA SER A 180 -7.65 -9.68 -17.59
C SER A 180 -6.23 -10.07 -17.16
N ASP A 181 -5.54 -9.18 -16.46
CA ASP A 181 -4.16 -9.37 -16.04
C ASP A 181 -4.05 -9.87 -14.58
N CYS A 182 -5.19 -10.00 -13.90
CA CYS A 182 -5.29 -10.53 -12.55
C CYS A 182 -5.73 -12.01 -12.58
N ASN A 183 -4.77 -12.91 -12.43
CA ASN A 183 -4.99 -14.36 -12.45
C ASN A 183 -4.25 -14.99 -11.25
N PRO A 184 -4.77 -14.84 -10.02
CA PRO A 184 -4.18 -15.45 -8.84
C PRO A 184 -4.36 -16.98 -8.86
N SER A 185 -3.41 -17.72 -8.26
CA SER A 185 -3.51 -19.17 -8.11
C SER A 185 -4.59 -19.61 -7.11
N ARG A 186 -4.96 -18.70 -6.21
CA ARG A 186 -6.08 -18.84 -5.27
C ARG A 186 -6.76 -17.49 -5.05
N PRO A 187 -8.06 -17.46 -4.70
CA PRO A 187 -8.72 -16.26 -4.22
C PRO A 187 -8.07 -15.75 -2.93
N LEU A 188 -7.82 -14.43 -2.83
CA LEU A 188 -7.29 -13.83 -1.62
C LEU A 188 -8.38 -13.12 -0.82
N PRO A 189 -8.42 -13.33 0.51
CA PRO A 189 -9.19 -12.49 1.40
C PRO A 189 -8.79 -11.01 1.27
N ALA A 190 -9.79 -10.13 1.25
CA ALA A 190 -9.60 -8.71 1.00
C ALA A 190 -10.45 -7.83 1.93
N ILE A 191 -9.85 -6.74 2.42
CA ILE A 191 -10.56 -5.71 3.17
C ILE A 191 -10.30 -4.34 2.55
N VAL A 192 -11.36 -3.62 2.21
CA VAL A 192 -11.30 -2.38 1.42
C VAL A 192 -11.97 -1.24 2.18
N PHE A 193 -11.36 -0.06 2.15
CA PHE A 193 -11.91 1.17 2.77
C PHE A 193 -11.89 2.28 1.73
N HIS A 194 -13.03 2.99 1.55
CA HIS A 194 -13.08 4.11 0.61
C HIS A 194 -14.07 5.18 1.05
N GLY A 195 -13.66 6.45 0.90
CA GLY A 195 -14.47 7.61 1.20
C GLY A 195 -15.38 8.02 0.03
N THR A 196 -16.66 8.34 0.30
CA THR A 196 -17.61 8.72 -0.76
C THR A 196 -17.33 10.10 -1.37
N ALA A 197 -16.59 10.96 -0.67
CA ALA A 197 -16.16 12.28 -1.14
C ALA A 197 -14.66 12.35 -1.45
N ASP A 198 -14.04 11.22 -1.85
CA ASP A 198 -12.64 11.15 -2.23
C ASP A 198 -12.37 12.05 -3.46
N PRO A 199 -11.55 13.14 -3.32
CA PRO A 199 -11.30 14.08 -4.40
C PRO A 199 -10.22 13.61 -5.38
N ILE A 200 -9.52 12.50 -5.10
CA ILE A 200 -8.36 12.00 -5.86
C ILE A 200 -8.72 10.73 -6.62
N VAL A 201 -9.31 9.75 -5.94
CA VAL A 201 -9.83 8.51 -6.50
C VAL A 201 -11.34 8.49 -6.32
N PRO A 202 -12.11 8.95 -7.32
CA PRO A 202 -13.55 9.12 -7.16
C PRO A 202 -14.25 7.80 -6.83
N TYR A 203 -15.09 7.80 -5.80
CA TYR A 203 -15.84 6.64 -5.33
C TYR A 203 -16.69 6.01 -6.45
N GLN A 204 -17.32 6.84 -7.29
CA GLN A 204 -18.13 6.41 -8.44
C GLN A 204 -17.30 6.16 -9.71
N GLY A 205 -15.97 6.13 -9.57
CA GLY A 205 -15.08 5.99 -10.71
C GLY A 205 -14.96 7.25 -11.57
N GLY A 206 -14.26 7.12 -12.68
CA GLY A 206 -14.00 8.22 -13.61
C GLY A 206 -12.53 8.66 -13.59
N LEU A 207 -12.28 9.92 -13.95
CA LEU A 207 -10.90 10.44 -14.04
C LEU A 207 -10.31 10.65 -12.62
N ALA A 208 -9.18 10.00 -12.35
CA ALA A 208 -8.41 10.19 -11.14
C ALA A 208 -7.74 11.56 -11.12
N GLY A 209 -8.29 12.51 -10.38
CA GLY A 209 -7.78 13.85 -10.27
C GLY A 209 -7.46 14.48 -11.65
N ARG A 210 -6.22 15.00 -11.81
CA ARG A 210 -5.73 15.58 -13.08
C ARG A 210 -4.86 14.61 -13.90
N SER A 211 -4.80 13.35 -13.52
CA SER A 211 -3.87 12.37 -14.13
C SER A 211 -4.29 11.91 -15.54
N GLY A 212 -5.57 12.08 -15.89
CA GLY A 212 -6.13 11.55 -17.15
C GLY A 212 -6.38 10.02 -17.13
N PHE A 213 -6.06 9.32 -16.03
CA PHE A 213 -6.39 7.91 -15.88
C PHE A 213 -7.86 7.75 -15.46
N SER A 214 -8.59 6.89 -16.16
CA SER A 214 -9.93 6.48 -15.76
C SER A 214 -9.81 5.27 -14.81
N LEU A 215 -10.43 5.39 -13.65
CA LEU A 215 -10.52 4.32 -12.65
C LEU A 215 -11.94 3.77 -12.59
N PRO A 216 -12.13 2.50 -12.21
CA PRO A 216 -13.45 1.92 -12.04
C PRO A 216 -14.20 2.60 -10.88
N SER A 217 -15.53 2.46 -10.86
CA SER A 217 -16.32 2.67 -9.65
C SER A 217 -15.84 1.71 -8.57
N ILE A 218 -15.67 2.20 -7.34
CA ILE A 218 -15.15 1.39 -6.24
C ILE A 218 -16.14 0.29 -5.86
N PRO A 219 -17.46 0.55 -5.69
CA PRO A 219 -18.44 -0.51 -5.48
C PRO A 219 -18.39 -1.59 -6.56
N ASP A 220 -18.42 -1.20 -7.85
CA ASP A 220 -18.40 -2.17 -8.95
C ASP A 220 -17.11 -3.00 -8.97
N TRP A 221 -15.99 -2.37 -8.61
CA TRP A 221 -14.70 -3.06 -8.52
C TRP A 221 -14.69 -4.08 -7.37
N VAL A 222 -15.28 -3.74 -6.22
CA VAL A 222 -15.40 -4.65 -5.07
C VAL A 222 -16.36 -5.79 -5.38
N ASP A 223 -17.49 -5.52 -6.05
CA ASP A 223 -18.42 -6.55 -6.51
C ASP A 223 -17.74 -7.55 -7.45
N GLU A 224 -16.92 -7.06 -8.39
CA GLU A 224 -16.17 -7.93 -9.29
C GLU A 224 -15.10 -8.75 -8.54
N LEU A 225 -14.41 -8.16 -7.53
CA LEU A 225 -13.49 -8.88 -6.68
C LEU A 225 -14.20 -10.02 -5.92
N ALA A 226 -15.34 -9.71 -5.29
CA ALA A 226 -16.15 -10.69 -4.58
C ALA A 226 -16.63 -11.83 -5.50
N ARG A 227 -17.11 -11.47 -6.69
CA ARG A 227 -17.52 -12.46 -7.71
C ARG A 227 -16.35 -13.39 -8.10
N ARG A 228 -15.13 -12.85 -8.27
CA ARG A 228 -13.94 -13.63 -8.58
C ARG A 228 -13.45 -14.48 -7.41
N ASN A 229 -13.69 -14.03 -6.20
CA ASN A 229 -13.45 -14.80 -4.99
C ASN A 229 -14.55 -15.85 -4.70
N GLY A 230 -15.52 -16.02 -5.61
CA GLY A 230 -16.58 -17.02 -5.50
C GLY A 230 -17.60 -16.74 -4.43
N CYS A 231 -17.77 -15.46 -4.06
CA CYS A 231 -18.75 -15.05 -3.06
C CYS A 231 -20.19 -15.09 -3.59
N ASP A 232 -21.16 -15.13 -2.68
CA ASP A 232 -22.57 -14.90 -3.03
C ASP A 232 -22.76 -13.48 -3.60
N ALA A 233 -23.75 -13.32 -4.48
CA ALA A 233 -23.99 -12.05 -5.18
C ALA A 233 -24.49 -10.93 -4.25
N ALA A 234 -25.13 -11.25 -3.13
CA ALA A 234 -25.65 -10.27 -2.18
C ALA A 234 -24.82 -10.27 -0.90
N PRO A 235 -24.10 -9.17 -0.59
CA PRO A 235 -23.39 -9.04 0.67
C PRO A 235 -24.37 -8.83 1.83
N GLN A 236 -23.90 -9.05 3.05
CA GLN A 236 -24.57 -8.71 4.30
C GLN A 236 -24.06 -7.38 4.83
N ASP A 237 -24.97 -6.54 5.31
CA ASP A 237 -24.62 -5.31 5.98
C ASP A 237 -23.94 -5.61 7.32
N LEU A 238 -22.86 -4.89 7.60
CA LEU A 238 -22.22 -4.83 8.90
C LEU A 238 -22.84 -3.69 9.72
N GLU A 239 -22.70 -3.77 11.04
CA GLU A 239 -23.17 -2.70 11.93
C GLU A 239 -22.46 -1.37 11.58
N ALA A 240 -23.27 -0.35 11.30
CA ALA A 240 -22.75 0.98 11.00
C ALA A 240 -22.31 1.71 12.28
N THR A 241 -21.20 2.45 12.19
CA THR A 241 -20.66 3.24 13.30
C THR A 241 -20.31 4.63 12.80
N GLY A 242 -20.98 5.67 13.31
CA GLY A 242 -20.73 7.04 12.92
C GLY A 242 -20.89 7.25 11.40
N ASP A 243 -19.83 7.69 10.73
CA ASP A 243 -19.80 7.90 9.28
C ASP A 243 -19.41 6.65 8.47
N VAL A 244 -19.25 5.48 9.13
CA VAL A 244 -18.80 4.24 8.52
C VAL A 244 -19.94 3.25 8.37
N SER A 245 -20.14 2.74 7.17
CA SER A 245 -20.94 1.57 6.86
C SER A 245 -20.07 0.50 6.21
N GLY A 246 -20.42 -0.77 6.40
CA GLY A 246 -19.67 -1.86 5.83
C GLY A 246 -20.57 -2.95 5.26
N VAL A 247 -20.03 -3.72 4.34
CA VAL A 247 -20.65 -4.95 3.83
C VAL A 247 -19.64 -6.08 3.83
N GLN A 248 -20.11 -7.29 4.09
CA GLN A 248 -19.36 -8.52 4.03
C GLN A 248 -19.98 -9.45 2.99
N TYR A 249 -19.17 -9.89 2.03
CA TYR A 249 -19.60 -10.89 1.06
C TYR A 249 -19.45 -12.29 1.64
N MET A 250 -20.50 -13.09 1.47
CA MET A 250 -20.65 -14.39 2.15
C MET A 250 -20.26 -15.56 1.24
N ASN A 251 -19.93 -16.69 1.88
CA ASN A 251 -19.65 -17.98 1.21
C ASN A 251 -18.51 -17.90 0.19
N CYS A 252 -17.53 -17.04 0.44
CA CYS A 252 -16.38 -16.82 -0.42
C CYS A 252 -15.30 -17.89 -0.24
N ALA A 253 -14.58 -18.21 -1.30
CA ALA A 253 -13.29 -18.90 -1.20
C ALA A 253 -12.18 -17.97 -0.67
N GLY A 254 -12.34 -16.64 -0.84
CA GLY A 254 -11.56 -15.60 -0.19
C GLY A 254 -12.49 -14.50 0.27
N GLU A 255 -12.63 -14.31 1.58
CA GLU A 255 -13.55 -13.32 2.19
C GLU A 255 -13.31 -11.92 1.67
N VAL A 256 -14.38 -11.16 1.41
CA VAL A 256 -14.32 -9.75 1.00
C VAL A 256 -15.16 -8.91 1.94
N ILE A 257 -14.53 -7.89 2.54
CA ILE A 257 -15.19 -6.86 3.35
C ILE A 257 -14.94 -5.50 2.72
N PHE A 258 -15.98 -4.69 2.63
CA PHE A 258 -15.89 -3.33 2.12
C PHE A 258 -16.50 -2.33 3.08
N TYR A 259 -15.69 -1.35 3.52
CA TYR A 259 -16.11 -0.22 4.33
C TYR A 259 -16.23 1.03 3.49
N THR A 260 -17.41 1.64 3.52
CA THR A 260 -17.72 2.94 2.91
C THR A 260 -17.76 4.01 3.99
N ILE A 261 -16.98 5.09 3.80
CA ILE A 261 -16.92 6.22 4.71
C ILE A 261 -17.71 7.38 4.11
N ALA A 262 -18.85 7.73 4.70
CA ALA A 262 -19.70 8.82 4.23
C ALA A 262 -18.96 10.16 4.35
N GLU A 263 -18.98 10.98 3.30
CA GLU A 263 -18.23 12.25 3.21
C GLU A 263 -16.73 12.12 3.52
N GLY A 264 -16.20 10.90 3.58
CA GLY A 264 -14.78 10.60 3.74
C GLY A 264 -14.00 10.95 2.48
N GLY A 265 -12.78 11.43 2.67
CA GLY A 265 -11.86 11.81 1.60
C GLY A 265 -10.84 10.72 1.26
N HIS A 266 -9.76 11.14 0.59
CA HIS A 266 -8.62 10.30 0.21
C HIS A 266 -7.64 10.13 1.37
N SER A 267 -8.08 9.50 2.44
CA SER A 267 -7.35 9.44 3.70
C SER A 267 -7.38 8.02 4.30
N TRP A 268 -6.56 7.81 5.32
CA TRP A 268 -6.52 6.57 6.09
C TRP A 268 -7.45 6.71 7.29
N PRO A 269 -8.58 5.99 7.35
CA PRO A 269 -9.50 6.09 8.49
C PRO A 269 -8.80 5.72 9.82
N GLY A 270 -8.98 6.54 10.85
CA GLY A 270 -8.31 6.40 12.15
C GLY A 270 -6.83 6.76 12.14
N GLY A 271 -6.24 7.03 10.98
CA GLY A 271 -4.80 7.21 10.82
C GLY A 271 -4.27 8.60 11.13
N GLY A 272 -2.97 8.77 10.87
CA GLY A 272 -2.24 10.02 11.10
C GLY A 272 -2.63 11.13 10.12
N TYR A 273 -2.10 12.31 10.41
CA TYR A 273 -2.44 13.54 9.69
C TYR A 273 -2.11 13.49 8.19
N LEU A 274 -3.09 13.84 7.39
CA LEU A 274 -2.97 14.22 5.98
C LEU A 274 -3.65 15.59 5.76
N PRO A 275 -3.13 16.46 4.86
CA PRO A 275 -3.69 17.79 4.65
C PRO A 275 -5.12 17.74 4.10
N LYS A 276 -6.11 18.10 4.93
CA LYS A 276 -7.55 18.06 4.57
C LYS A 276 -7.87 18.79 3.27
N ILE A 277 -7.18 19.91 2.98
CA ILE A 277 -7.39 20.69 1.74
C ILE A 277 -7.05 19.89 0.47
N ILE A 278 -6.24 18.83 0.60
CA ILE A 278 -5.81 17.98 -0.52
C ILE A 278 -6.63 16.68 -0.54
N VAL A 279 -6.76 16.04 0.62
CA VAL A 279 -7.32 14.69 0.71
C VAL A 279 -8.79 14.65 1.14
N GLY A 280 -9.36 15.74 1.61
CA GLY A 280 -10.71 15.75 2.17
C GLY A 280 -10.75 15.36 3.64
N ASN A 281 -11.88 14.85 4.12
CA ASN A 281 -12.08 14.46 5.52
C ASN A 281 -11.43 13.11 5.82
N THR A 282 -10.89 12.98 7.02
CA THR A 282 -10.46 11.69 7.60
C THR A 282 -11.47 11.29 8.66
N SER A 283 -12.06 10.11 8.53
CA SER A 283 -12.91 9.52 9.57
C SER A 283 -12.07 9.04 10.75
N HIS A 284 -12.61 9.14 11.95
CA HIS A 284 -12.06 8.56 13.17
C HIS A 284 -13.06 7.61 13.86
N ASP A 285 -14.13 7.24 13.16
CA ASP A 285 -15.13 6.30 13.65
C ASP A 285 -14.72 4.82 13.42
N ILE A 286 -13.65 4.61 12.66
CA ILE A 286 -12.99 3.32 12.48
C ILE A 286 -11.47 3.51 12.40
N ASP A 287 -10.72 2.55 12.94
CA ASP A 287 -9.26 2.42 12.76
C ASP A 287 -8.98 1.37 11.68
N ALA A 288 -8.62 1.82 10.49
CA ALA A 288 -8.41 0.93 9.35
C ALA A 288 -7.26 -0.07 9.59
N SER A 289 -6.19 0.33 10.26
CA SER A 289 -5.06 -0.57 10.55
C SER A 289 -5.44 -1.66 11.54
N ARG A 290 -6.13 -1.32 12.62
CA ARG A 290 -6.61 -2.30 13.60
C ARG A 290 -7.64 -3.24 12.99
N THR A 291 -8.61 -2.70 12.25
CA THR A 291 -9.63 -3.50 11.57
C THR A 291 -9.02 -4.45 10.53
N MET A 292 -7.98 -3.98 9.79
CA MET A 292 -7.21 -4.84 8.89
C MET A 292 -6.48 -5.94 9.66
N TRP A 293 -5.86 -5.62 10.80
CA TRP A 293 -5.15 -6.60 11.59
C TRP A 293 -6.10 -7.69 12.13
N GLU A 294 -7.26 -7.31 12.65
CA GLU A 294 -8.29 -8.24 13.09
C GLU A 294 -8.80 -9.14 11.95
N PHE A 295 -8.90 -8.60 10.74
CA PHE A 295 -9.21 -9.36 9.54
C PHE A 295 -8.05 -10.29 9.16
N PHE A 296 -6.83 -9.80 9.10
CA PHE A 296 -5.65 -10.58 8.69
C PHE A 296 -5.40 -11.78 9.58
N GLN A 297 -5.57 -11.64 10.89
CA GLN A 297 -5.41 -12.74 11.85
C GLN A 297 -6.31 -13.95 11.56
N LYS A 298 -7.46 -13.73 10.92
CA LYS A 298 -8.43 -14.79 10.56
C LYS A 298 -8.07 -15.50 9.26
N HIS A 299 -7.11 -14.96 8.49
CA HIS A 299 -6.82 -15.39 7.13
C HIS A 299 -5.31 -15.71 6.93
N PRO A 300 -4.72 -16.63 7.70
CA PRO A 300 -3.41 -17.15 7.35
C PRO A 300 -3.50 -17.98 6.06
N LEU A 301 -2.38 -18.13 5.35
CA LEU A 301 -2.26 -19.12 4.28
C LEU A 301 -2.52 -20.51 4.86
N SER A 302 -3.45 -21.24 4.27
CA SER A 302 -3.61 -22.67 4.59
C SER A 302 -2.31 -23.37 4.25
N GLY A 303 -1.69 -24.06 5.19
CA GLY A 303 -0.59 -24.98 4.87
C GLY A 303 -1.12 -26.02 3.87
N GLU A 304 -0.36 -26.36 2.85
CA GLU A 304 -0.66 -27.56 2.09
C GLU A 304 -0.67 -28.73 3.09
N GLU A 305 -1.84 -29.34 3.28
CA GLU A 305 -1.92 -30.64 3.93
C GLU A 305 -1.18 -31.63 3.01
N ASN A 306 0.09 -31.93 3.34
CA ASN A 306 0.86 -33.01 2.74
C ASN A 306 0.37 -34.37 3.21
#